data_9ae28f7a9632fb85c7080c6670174986
#
_entry.id   9ae28f7a9632fb85c7080c6670174986
#
_cell.length_a   1.000
_cell.length_b   1.000
_cell.length_c   1.000
_cell.angle_alpha   90.00
_cell.angle_beta   90.00
_cell.angle_gamma   90.00
#
_symmetry.space_group_name_H-M   'P 1'
#
loop_
_entity.id
_entity.type
_entity.pdbx_description
1 polymer ?
#
loop_
_entity_poly.entity_id
_entity_poly.type
_entity_poly.pdbx_seq_one_letter_code
_entity_poly.pdbx_strand_id
1 'polypeptide(L)'
;SRGSRRVQAEGEKGLSKYLHERFTGLGASQSHVLQALDAFRNKWGDLETPWLWSEEKIRSLALFLRQQLFPIHIAANKADSTKGEPWLAIESNGLVQPTMADMELALRRADSGGMIEYSPGSDCFDIADKSKLNPAQLNALSSMKEKLSQSGGTGVTNLISGVLFGALDHVVVYPVADENAWKDGEGKVLPDALVVPNGIEAKALAYKVHTDLGDGFIRAVDGRTRRIVGADHECRDSDVVKIHSK
;
A
#
# COMPACT_ATOMS: atom_id res chain seq x y z
N SER A 1 -17.86 33.41 7.62
CA SER A 1 -16.51 32.95 8.05
C SER A 1 -15.44 33.44 7.07
N ARG A 2 -14.15 33.46 7.47
CA ARG A 2 -13.04 33.86 6.55
C ARG A 2 -13.01 32.99 5.28
N GLY A 3 -13.36 31.70 5.38
CA GLY A 3 -13.45 30.79 4.24
C GLY A 3 -14.50 31.18 3.21
N SER A 4 -15.68 31.60 3.64
CA SER A 4 -16.76 32.02 2.74
C SER A 4 -16.36 33.23 1.88
N ARG A 5 -15.65 34.21 2.45
CA ARG A 5 -15.22 35.41 1.71
C ARG A 5 -14.18 35.07 0.64
N ARG A 6 -13.26 34.14 0.91
CA ARG A 6 -12.24 33.70 -0.03
C ARG A 6 -12.86 32.95 -1.21
N VAL A 7 -13.80 32.05 -0.93
CA VAL A 7 -14.54 31.32 -1.98
C VAL A 7 -15.37 32.29 -2.83
N GLN A 8 -16.01 33.31 -2.22
CA GLN A 8 -16.73 34.34 -2.95
C GLN A 8 -15.83 35.16 -3.89
N ALA A 9 -14.57 35.40 -3.51
CA ALA A 9 -13.63 36.21 -4.30
C ALA A 9 -12.94 35.41 -5.41
N GLU A 10 -12.60 34.13 -5.17
CA GLU A 10 -11.76 33.32 -6.03
C GLU A 10 -12.50 32.12 -6.67
N GLY A 11 -13.82 31.97 -6.39
CA GLY A 11 -14.63 30.89 -6.93
C GLY A 11 -14.12 29.52 -6.59
N GLU A 12 -14.10 28.61 -7.56
CA GLU A 12 -13.67 27.22 -7.40
C GLU A 12 -12.21 27.08 -6.93
N LYS A 13 -11.30 27.94 -7.41
CA LYS A 13 -9.90 27.94 -6.97
C LYS A 13 -9.80 28.25 -5.47
N GLY A 14 -10.61 29.20 -4.99
CA GLY A 14 -10.69 29.54 -3.57
C GLY A 14 -11.22 28.41 -2.73
N LEU A 15 -12.24 27.68 -3.21
CA LEU A 15 -12.78 26.50 -2.55
C LEU A 15 -11.75 25.37 -2.46
N SER A 16 -11.09 25.03 -3.56
CA SER A 16 -10.04 24.02 -3.61
C SER A 16 -8.90 24.32 -2.64
N LYS A 17 -8.39 25.56 -2.66
CA LYS A 17 -7.34 26.00 -1.75
C LYS A 17 -7.77 25.96 -0.29
N TYR A 18 -8.99 26.41 0.03
CA TYR A 18 -9.55 26.36 1.36
C TYR A 18 -9.67 24.93 1.90
N LEU A 19 -10.18 24.01 1.08
CA LEU A 19 -10.29 22.60 1.46
C LEU A 19 -8.91 21.98 1.67
N HIS A 20 -7.97 22.20 0.77
CA HIS A 20 -6.60 21.71 0.91
C HIS A 20 -5.96 22.18 2.23
N GLU A 21 -5.99 23.48 2.52
CA GLU A 21 -5.47 24.04 3.78
C GLU A 21 -6.11 23.40 5.04
N ARG A 22 -7.40 23.03 4.97
CA ARG A 22 -8.11 22.42 6.10
C ARG A 22 -7.80 20.94 6.28
N PHE A 23 -7.58 20.24 5.20
CA PHE A 23 -7.40 18.78 5.23
C PHE A 23 -5.94 18.34 5.09
N THR A 24 -4.98 19.27 4.92
CA THR A 24 -3.53 18.96 4.90
C THR A 24 -3.10 18.18 6.14
N GLY A 25 -3.60 18.52 7.32
CA GLY A 25 -3.32 17.79 8.56
C GLY A 25 -3.85 16.34 8.58
N LEU A 26 -4.75 15.99 7.65
CA LEU A 26 -5.25 14.62 7.43
C LEU A 26 -4.57 13.94 6.22
N GLY A 27 -3.50 14.52 5.68
CA GLY A 27 -2.76 13.97 4.56
C GLY A 27 -3.35 14.33 3.17
N ALA A 28 -4.26 15.32 3.09
CA ALA A 28 -4.82 15.75 1.81
C ALA A 28 -3.75 16.38 0.92
N SER A 29 -3.58 15.85 -0.28
CA SER A 29 -2.88 16.53 -1.37
C SER A 29 -3.86 17.43 -2.16
N GLN A 30 -3.31 18.34 -2.96
CA GLN A 30 -4.12 19.12 -3.89
C GLN A 30 -4.90 18.23 -4.87
N SER A 31 -4.29 17.12 -5.30
CA SER A 31 -4.92 16.14 -6.20
C SER A 31 -6.15 15.50 -5.56
N HIS A 32 -6.08 15.08 -4.29
CA HIS A 32 -7.23 14.50 -3.58
C HIS A 32 -8.42 15.47 -3.53
N VAL A 33 -8.16 16.75 -3.27
CA VAL A 33 -9.21 17.78 -3.23
C VAL A 33 -9.82 18.00 -4.61
N LEU A 34 -9.02 18.07 -5.67
CA LEU A 34 -9.50 18.24 -7.03
C LEU A 34 -10.37 17.06 -7.48
N GLN A 35 -9.94 15.83 -7.24
CA GLN A 35 -10.72 14.62 -7.55
C GLN A 35 -12.08 14.60 -6.82
N ALA A 36 -12.10 15.00 -5.54
CA ALA A 36 -13.35 15.09 -4.78
C ALA A 36 -14.29 16.18 -5.34
N LEU A 37 -13.75 17.32 -5.76
CA LEU A 37 -14.53 18.40 -6.38
C LEU A 37 -15.05 18.00 -7.77
N ASP A 38 -14.26 17.26 -8.56
CA ASP A 38 -14.71 16.72 -9.85
C ASP A 38 -15.84 15.70 -9.68
N ALA A 39 -15.73 14.78 -8.71
CA ALA A 39 -16.81 13.85 -8.39
C ALA A 39 -18.07 14.58 -7.92
N PHE A 40 -17.92 15.64 -7.13
CA PHE A 40 -19.03 16.49 -6.71
C PHE A 40 -19.69 17.19 -7.91
N ARG A 41 -18.90 17.79 -8.81
CA ARG A 41 -19.37 18.46 -10.02
C ARG A 41 -20.14 17.49 -10.91
N ASN A 42 -19.64 16.29 -11.10
CA ASN A 42 -20.31 15.26 -11.90
C ASN A 42 -21.68 14.88 -11.35
N LYS A 43 -21.87 14.92 -10.01
CA LYS A 43 -23.14 14.58 -9.36
C LYS A 43 -24.10 15.76 -9.26
N TRP A 44 -23.60 16.95 -8.95
CA TRP A 44 -24.41 18.10 -8.53
C TRP A 44 -24.33 19.30 -9.48
N GLY A 45 -23.43 19.26 -10.48
CA GLY A 45 -23.18 20.37 -11.39
C GLY A 45 -22.25 21.42 -10.78
N ASP A 46 -22.76 22.60 -10.57
CA ASP A 46 -21.99 23.79 -10.22
C ASP A 46 -21.36 23.81 -8.81
N LEU A 47 -20.16 24.39 -8.71
CA LEU A 47 -19.42 24.66 -7.47
C LEU A 47 -19.49 26.13 -7.01
N GLU A 48 -20.19 27.02 -7.76
CA GLU A 48 -20.06 28.47 -7.61
C GLU A 48 -20.58 29.05 -6.30
N THR A 49 -21.55 28.41 -5.65
CA THR A 49 -22.20 28.96 -4.46
C THR A 49 -22.15 28.02 -3.23
N PRO A 50 -20.96 27.65 -2.72
CA PRO A 50 -20.85 26.69 -1.62
C PRO A 50 -21.59 27.09 -0.33
N TRP A 51 -21.79 28.39 -0.12
CA TRP A 51 -22.52 28.93 1.04
C TRP A 51 -24.04 28.75 0.97
N LEU A 52 -24.57 28.42 -0.22
CA LEU A 52 -26.00 28.11 -0.45
C LEU A 52 -26.27 26.61 -0.57
N TRP A 53 -25.26 25.78 -0.43
CA TRP A 53 -25.44 24.34 -0.56
C TRP A 53 -26.34 23.78 0.55
N SER A 54 -27.22 22.86 0.16
CA SER A 54 -28.01 22.08 1.09
C SER A 54 -27.10 21.17 1.93
N GLU A 55 -27.62 20.72 3.05
CA GLU A 55 -26.92 19.75 3.90
C GLU A 55 -26.54 18.48 3.12
N GLU A 56 -27.37 18.04 2.20
CA GLU A 56 -27.12 16.89 1.34
C GLU A 56 -25.89 17.10 0.43
N LYS A 57 -25.77 18.28 -0.18
CA LYS A 57 -24.60 18.64 -0.99
C LYS A 57 -23.32 18.67 -0.15
N ILE A 58 -23.38 19.27 1.03
CA ILE A 58 -22.25 19.31 1.97
C ILE A 58 -21.84 17.90 2.39
N ARG A 59 -22.81 17.04 2.71
CA ARG A 59 -22.56 15.63 3.06
C ARG A 59 -21.95 14.85 1.89
N SER A 60 -22.42 15.09 0.66
CA SER A 60 -21.85 14.47 -0.54
C SER A 60 -20.39 14.86 -0.74
N LEU A 61 -20.03 16.15 -0.61
CA LEU A 61 -18.65 16.59 -0.70
C LEU A 61 -17.77 15.95 0.39
N ALA A 62 -18.28 15.90 1.63
CA ALA A 62 -17.56 15.25 2.73
C ALA A 62 -17.32 13.76 2.46
N LEU A 63 -18.29 13.06 1.85
CA LEU A 63 -18.11 11.65 1.43
C LEU A 63 -17.06 11.52 0.33
N PHE A 64 -17.08 12.36 -0.70
CA PHE A 64 -16.07 12.31 -1.77
C PHE A 64 -14.68 12.60 -1.23
N LEU A 65 -14.51 13.61 -0.37
CA LEU A 65 -13.22 13.90 0.29
C LEU A 65 -12.77 12.70 1.13
N ARG A 66 -13.65 12.11 1.93
CA ARG A 66 -13.32 10.92 2.72
C ARG A 66 -12.88 9.76 1.82
N GLN A 67 -13.55 9.54 0.69
CA GLN A 67 -13.21 8.47 -0.24
C GLN A 67 -11.81 8.64 -0.84
N GLN A 68 -11.40 9.88 -1.10
CA GLN A 68 -10.06 10.16 -1.60
C GLN A 68 -8.99 10.04 -0.51
N LEU A 69 -9.29 10.52 0.70
CA LEU A 69 -8.32 10.54 1.80
C LEU A 69 -8.20 9.21 2.53
N PHE A 70 -9.32 8.49 2.66
CA PHE A 70 -9.41 7.25 3.43
C PHE A 70 -10.20 6.20 2.63
N PRO A 71 -9.62 5.66 1.53
CA PRO A 71 -10.24 4.59 0.78
C PRO A 71 -10.39 3.35 1.68
N ILE A 72 -11.56 2.69 1.62
CA ILE A 72 -11.82 1.46 2.37
C ILE A 72 -11.55 0.28 1.45
N HIS A 73 -10.53 -0.51 1.77
CA HIS A 73 -10.24 -1.76 1.09
C HIS A 73 -10.91 -2.91 1.86
N ILE A 74 -11.54 -3.82 1.16
CA ILE A 74 -12.39 -4.86 1.74
C ILE A 74 -11.79 -6.24 1.47
N ALA A 75 -11.51 -6.99 2.53
CA ALA A 75 -11.24 -8.42 2.45
C ALA A 75 -12.57 -9.18 2.47
N ALA A 76 -13.01 -9.69 1.33
CA ALA A 76 -14.17 -10.59 1.26
C ALA A 76 -13.72 -11.98 1.71
N ASN A 77 -13.66 -12.18 3.03
CA ASN A 77 -13.08 -13.38 3.62
C ASN A 77 -14.00 -14.61 3.49
N LYS A 78 -13.41 -15.80 3.64
CA LYS A 78 -14.05 -17.12 3.47
C LYS A 78 -14.50 -17.38 2.03
N ALA A 79 -13.75 -16.85 1.06
CA ALA A 79 -14.05 -17.06 -0.36
C ALA A 79 -14.03 -18.54 -0.77
N ASP A 80 -13.25 -19.38 -0.08
CA ASP A 80 -13.16 -20.83 -0.28
C ASP A 80 -14.42 -21.60 0.10
N SER A 81 -15.25 -21.05 0.97
CA SER A 81 -16.49 -21.68 1.47
C SER A 81 -17.77 -20.97 1.01
N THR A 82 -17.63 -19.83 0.33
CA THR A 82 -18.75 -19.04 -0.16
C THR A 82 -19.19 -19.53 -1.55
N LYS A 83 -20.50 -19.71 -1.74
CA LYS A 83 -21.04 -20.07 -3.06
C LYS A 83 -21.16 -18.84 -3.95
N GLY A 84 -20.64 -18.97 -5.17
CA GLY A 84 -20.58 -17.87 -6.14
C GLY A 84 -19.57 -16.79 -5.73
N GLU A 85 -19.73 -15.60 -6.30
CA GLU A 85 -18.81 -14.47 -6.12
C GLU A 85 -19.54 -13.21 -5.62
N PRO A 86 -20.19 -13.26 -4.42
CA PRO A 86 -20.99 -12.14 -3.93
C PRO A 86 -20.20 -10.85 -3.71
N TRP A 87 -18.86 -10.94 -3.62
CA TRP A 87 -17.98 -9.76 -3.51
C TRP A 87 -17.97 -8.90 -4.77
N LEU A 88 -18.35 -9.43 -5.95
CA LEU A 88 -18.48 -8.64 -7.18
C LEU A 88 -19.62 -7.61 -7.11
N ALA A 89 -20.61 -7.82 -6.23
CA ALA A 89 -21.71 -6.90 -6.01
C ALA A 89 -21.41 -5.84 -4.94
N ILE A 90 -20.22 -5.87 -4.32
CA ILE A 90 -19.85 -4.90 -3.28
C ILE A 90 -19.43 -3.58 -3.95
N GLU A 91 -20.24 -2.56 -3.77
CA GLU A 91 -19.89 -1.20 -4.19
C GLU A 91 -18.82 -0.63 -3.24
N SER A 92 -17.63 -0.39 -3.75
CA SER A 92 -16.52 0.23 -3.02
C SER A 92 -15.72 1.14 -3.94
N ASN A 93 -15.14 2.19 -3.36
CA ASN A 93 -14.14 3.04 -4.02
C ASN A 93 -12.71 2.55 -3.78
N GLY A 94 -12.55 1.46 -3.04
CA GLY A 94 -11.29 0.77 -2.80
C GLY A 94 -11.29 -0.63 -3.40
N LEU A 95 -10.20 -1.34 -3.16
CA LEU A 95 -10.06 -2.73 -3.58
C LEU A 95 -11.02 -3.63 -2.80
N VAL A 96 -11.76 -4.47 -3.50
CA VAL A 96 -12.50 -5.61 -2.92
C VAL A 96 -11.79 -6.87 -3.34
N GLN A 97 -11.17 -7.55 -2.39
CA GLN A 97 -10.35 -8.74 -2.64
C GLN A 97 -10.97 -9.96 -1.95
N PRO A 98 -11.35 -11.02 -2.70
CA PRO A 98 -11.68 -12.30 -2.08
C PRO A 98 -10.45 -12.87 -1.38
N THR A 99 -10.64 -13.34 -0.15
CA THR A 99 -9.56 -13.85 0.68
C THR A 99 -9.95 -15.16 1.37
N MET A 100 -8.95 -15.99 1.68
CA MET A 100 -9.06 -17.26 2.40
C MET A 100 -8.10 -17.23 3.58
N ALA A 101 -8.40 -16.40 4.60
CA ALA A 101 -7.47 -16.13 5.69
C ALA A 101 -7.14 -17.37 6.54
N ASP A 102 -8.11 -18.26 6.76
CA ASP A 102 -7.87 -19.51 7.49
C ASP A 102 -6.93 -20.44 6.71
N MET A 103 -7.06 -20.50 5.39
CA MET A 103 -6.17 -21.27 4.53
C MET A 103 -4.74 -20.67 4.55
N GLU A 104 -4.59 -19.35 4.42
CA GLU A 104 -3.30 -18.69 4.52
C GLU A 104 -2.61 -19.01 5.84
N LEU A 105 -3.35 -18.93 6.95
CA LEU A 105 -2.82 -19.27 8.28
C LEU A 105 -2.40 -20.73 8.38
N ALA A 106 -3.20 -21.66 7.84
CA ALA A 106 -2.90 -23.08 7.82
C ALA A 106 -1.64 -23.39 7.00
N LEU A 107 -1.50 -22.78 5.81
CA LEU A 107 -0.32 -22.93 4.96
C LEU A 107 0.95 -22.41 5.65
N ARG A 108 0.91 -21.21 6.23
CA ARG A 108 2.06 -20.67 6.98
C ARG A 108 2.47 -21.52 8.18
N ARG A 109 1.50 -22.10 8.89
CA ARG A 109 1.79 -23.02 10.00
C ARG A 109 2.39 -24.32 9.51
N ALA A 110 1.90 -24.86 8.40
CA ALA A 110 2.43 -26.07 7.80
C ALA A 110 3.87 -25.86 7.28
N ASP A 111 4.15 -24.71 6.70
CA ASP A 111 5.49 -24.29 6.26
C ASP A 111 6.44 -24.14 7.45
N SER A 112 6.06 -23.36 8.46
CA SER A 112 6.85 -23.22 9.70
C SER A 112 7.10 -24.54 10.44
N GLY A 113 6.18 -25.51 10.27
CA GLY A 113 6.32 -26.87 10.79
C GLY A 113 7.15 -27.80 9.91
N GLY A 114 7.68 -27.33 8.78
CA GLY A 114 8.46 -28.12 7.85
C GLY A 114 7.68 -29.20 7.12
N MET A 115 6.36 -29.10 7.04
CA MET A 115 5.49 -30.03 6.30
C MET A 115 5.41 -29.70 4.82
N ILE A 116 5.47 -28.43 4.48
CA ILE A 116 5.43 -27.92 3.12
C ILE A 116 6.47 -26.83 2.93
N GLU A 117 6.74 -26.47 1.68
CA GLU A 117 7.47 -25.25 1.28
C GLU A 117 6.48 -24.31 0.61
N TYR A 118 6.12 -23.21 1.29
CA TYR A 118 5.12 -22.25 0.84
C TYR A 118 5.63 -20.82 0.92
N SER A 119 5.58 -20.12 -0.19
CA SER A 119 5.83 -18.67 -0.24
C SER A 119 4.49 -17.92 -0.18
N PRO A 120 4.29 -17.01 0.79
CA PRO A 120 3.05 -16.23 0.90
C PRO A 120 2.70 -15.50 -0.40
N GLY A 121 1.48 -15.72 -0.89
CA GLY A 121 1.00 -15.16 -2.16
C GLY A 121 1.15 -16.09 -3.36
N SER A 122 1.83 -17.23 -3.22
CA SER A 122 1.87 -18.25 -4.26
C SER A 122 0.53 -18.94 -4.45
N ASP A 123 0.28 -19.39 -5.67
CA ASP A 123 -0.86 -20.25 -6.04
C ASP A 123 -0.56 -21.75 -5.87
N CYS A 124 0.60 -22.09 -5.34
CA CYS A 124 1.07 -23.47 -5.13
C CYS A 124 1.99 -23.56 -3.92
N PHE A 125 2.25 -24.79 -3.50
CA PHE A 125 3.27 -25.16 -2.52
C PHE A 125 3.77 -26.58 -2.79
N ASP A 126 4.93 -26.93 -2.25
CA ASP A 126 5.45 -28.28 -2.31
C ASP A 126 5.43 -28.98 -0.95
N ILE A 127 5.18 -30.29 -0.95
CA ILE A 127 5.21 -31.10 0.25
C ILE A 127 6.66 -31.52 0.51
N ALA A 128 7.23 -31.10 1.63
CA ALA A 128 8.63 -31.34 1.97
C ALA A 128 8.95 -32.83 2.14
N ASP A 129 8.12 -33.59 2.88
CA ASP A 129 8.29 -35.03 3.08
C ASP A 129 6.94 -35.72 3.31
N LYS A 130 6.45 -36.42 2.28
CA LYS A 130 5.18 -37.14 2.34
C LYS A 130 5.17 -38.27 3.39
N SER A 131 6.34 -38.85 3.72
CA SER A 131 6.44 -39.96 4.64
C SER A 131 6.16 -39.56 6.09
N LYS A 132 6.27 -38.28 6.43
CA LYS A 132 5.98 -37.75 7.77
C LYS A 132 4.53 -37.32 7.99
N LEU A 133 3.72 -37.39 6.94
CA LEU A 133 2.32 -36.94 6.98
C LEU A 133 1.37 -38.15 7.09
N ASN A 134 0.36 -37.99 7.93
CA ASN A 134 -0.73 -38.99 7.99
C ASN A 134 -1.70 -38.81 6.81
N PRO A 135 -2.55 -39.83 6.50
CA PRO A 135 -3.48 -39.75 5.36
C PRO A 135 -4.45 -38.55 5.41
N ALA A 136 -4.89 -38.15 6.61
CA ALA A 136 -5.78 -37.01 6.76
C ALA A 136 -5.07 -35.67 6.40
N GLN A 137 -3.80 -35.52 6.81
CA GLN A 137 -2.98 -34.34 6.44
C GLN A 137 -2.72 -34.30 4.94
N LEU A 138 -2.39 -35.43 4.31
CA LEU A 138 -2.19 -35.51 2.87
C LEU A 138 -3.46 -35.14 2.10
N ASN A 139 -4.63 -35.61 2.50
CA ASN A 139 -5.90 -35.26 1.88
C ASN A 139 -6.21 -33.77 2.05
N ALA A 140 -5.99 -33.20 3.25
CA ALA A 140 -6.19 -31.78 3.51
C ALA A 140 -5.28 -30.91 2.64
N LEU A 141 -3.98 -31.22 2.57
CA LEU A 141 -3.03 -30.51 1.74
C LEU A 141 -3.36 -30.62 0.24
N SER A 142 -3.81 -31.80 -0.22
CA SER A 142 -4.24 -31.98 -1.62
C SER A 142 -5.44 -31.09 -1.95
N SER A 143 -6.44 -31.02 -1.08
CA SER A 143 -7.60 -30.15 -1.25
C SER A 143 -7.22 -28.65 -1.22
N MET A 144 -6.30 -28.27 -0.32
CA MET A 144 -5.77 -26.90 -0.28
C MET A 144 -5.01 -26.54 -1.56
N LYS A 145 -4.18 -27.46 -2.08
CA LYS A 145 -3.41 -27.24 -3.31
C LYS A 145 -4.31 -26.99 -4.51
N GLU A 146 -5.39 -27.79 -4.63
CA GLU A 146 -6.37 -27.62 -5.70
C GLU A 146 -7.08 -26.25 -5.60
N LYS A 147 -7.60 -25.89 -4.44
CA LYS A 147 -8.26 -24.60 -4.22
C LYS A 147 -7.32 -23.41 -4.47
N LEU A 148 -6.09 -23.50 -4.00
CA LEU A 148 -5.07 -22.47 -4.14
C LEU A 148 -4.79 -22.20 -5.63
N SER A 149 -4.60 -23.28 -6.40
CA SER A 149 -4.37 -23.18 -7.85
C SER A 149 -5.57 -22.61 -8.60
N GLN A 150 -6.81 -23.02 -8.24
CA GLN A 150 -8.03 -22.50 -8.86
C GLN A 150 -8.25 -21.02 -8.60
N SER A 151 -7.85 -20.53 -7.42
CA SER A 151 -8.06 -19.13 -6.98
C SER A 151 -6.88 -18.20 -7.27
N GLY A 152 -5.75 -18.73 -7.76
CA GLY A 152 -4.53 -17.94 -7.96
C GLY A 152 -3.90 -17.43 -6.65
N GLY A 153 -4.07 -18.22 -5.56
CA GLY A 153 -3.58 -17.88 -4.23
C GLY A 153 -4.70 -17.64 -3.20
N THR A 154 -4.33 -17.34 -1.96
CA THR A 154 -5.29 -17.10 -0.87
C THR A 154 -5.93 -15.70 -0.90
N GLY A 155 -5.44 -14.80 -1.74
CA GLY A 155 -5.88 -13.41 -1.85
C GLY A 155 -5.39 -12.49 -0.72
N VAL A 156 -4.85 -13.01 0.37
CA VAL A 156 -4.39 -12.19 1.52
C VAL A 156 -3.22 -11.30 1.13
N THR A 157 -2.20 -11.85 0.49
CA THR A 157 -1.04 -11.10 0.02
C THR A 157 -1.44 -10.11 -1.08
N ASN A 158 -2.35 -10.50 -1.98
CA ASN A 158 -2.87 -9.66 -3.05
C ASN A 158 -3.57 -8.41 -2.48
N LEU A 159 -4.37 -8.56 -1.41
CA LEU A 159 -5.00 -7.42 -0.74
C LEU A 159 -3.94 -6.47 -0.17
N ILE A 160 -2.98 -6.99 0.58
CA ILE A 160 -1.91 -6.18 1.21
C ILE A 160 -1.08 -5.46 0.14
N SER A 161 -0.63 -6.18 -0.88
CA SER A 161 0.14 -5.63 -1.99
C SER A 161 -0.65 -4.59 -2.79
N GLY A 162 -1.92 -4.86 -3.07
CA GLY A 162 -2.80 -3.92 -3.77
C GLY A 162 -3.03 -2.63 -2.99
N VAL A 163 -3.07 -2.70 -1.66
CA VAL A 163 -3.15 -1.49 -0.82
C VAL A 163 -1.82 -0.76 -0.79
N LEU A 164 -0.73 -1.45 -0.48
CA LEU A 164 0.59 -0.81 -0.30
C LEU A 164 1.13 -0.23 -1.61
N PHE A 165 1.18 -1.04 -2.65
CA PHE A 165 1.82 -0.67 -3.91
C PHE A 165 0.86 -0.04 -4.92
N GLY A 166 -0.44 -0.31 -4.81
CA GLY A 166 -1.46 0.29 -5.67
C GLY A 166 -2.05 1.55 -5.07
N ALA A 167 -2.78 1.43 -3.95
CA ALA A 167 -3.54 2.55 -3.41
C ALA A 167 -2.70 3.60 -2.67
N LEU A 168 -1.64 3.17 -1.97
CA LEU A 168 -0.76 4.06 -1.21
C LEU A 168 0.49 4.49 -2.01
N ASP A 169 0.67 3.99 -3.22
CA ASP A 169 1.82 4.28 -4.08
C ASP A 169 3.16 4.13 -3.33
N HIS A 170 3.30 3.02 -2.61
CA HIS A 170 4.55 2.69 -1.92
C HIS A 170 5.44 1.83 -2.79
N VAL A 171 6.71 1.83 -2.48
CA VAL A 171 7.77 1.04 -3.13
C VAL A 171 8.62 0.35 -2.09
N VAL A 172 9.40 -0.64 -2.51
CA VAL A 172 10.37 -1.31 -1.65
C VAL A 172 11.77 -0.79 -1.97
N VAL A 173 12.49 -0.35 -0.93
CA VAL A 173 13.88 0.10 -1.04
C VAL A 173 14.75 -0.71 -0.07
N TYR A 174 15.95 -1.06 -0.48
CA TYR A 174 16.89 -1.90 0.26
C TYR A 174 18.09 -1.08 0.76
N PRO A 175 18.09 -0.61 2.02
CA PRO A 175 19.27 0.02 2.61
C PRO A 175 20.36 -1.02 2.85
N VAL A 176 21.60 -0.68 2.51
CA VAL A 176 22.75 -1.58 2.65
C VAL A 176 23.95 -0.84 3.23
N ALA A 177 24.85 -1.57 3.90
CA ALA A 177 26.13 -1.05 4.37
C ALA A 177 27.23 -1.14 3.30
N ASP A 178 27.12 -2.07 2.37
CA ASP A 178 28.04 -2.27 1.24
C ASP A 178 27.27 -2.22 -0.09
N GLU A 179 27.51 -1.18 -0.86
CA GLU A 179 26.87 -0.95 -2.16
C GLU A 179 27.31 -1.92 -3.26
N ASN A 180 28.45 -2.59 -3.06
CA ASN A 180 29.01 -3.54 -4.05
C ASN A 180 28.49 -4.96 -3.85
N ALA A 181 28.46 -5.40 -2.59
CA ALA A 181 28.02 -6.75 -2.21
C ALA A 181 26.56 -6.79 -1.75
N TRP A 182 25.90 -5.62 -1.62
CA TRP A 182 24.53 -5.45 -1.13
C TRP A 182 24.29 -6.10 0.24
N LYS A 183 25.25 -5.89 1.14
CA LYS A 183 25.27 -6.49 2.48
C LYS A 183 25.07 -5.45 3.58
N ASP A 184 24.60 -5.93 4.73
CA ASP A 184 24.65 -5.18 5.99
C ASP A 184 26.04 -5.26 6.63
N GLY A 185 26.18 -4.68 7.84
CA GLY A 185 27.41 -4.75 8.64
C GLY A 185 27.74 -6.14 9.15
N GLU A 186 26.81 -7.09 9.14
CA GLU A 186 26.98 -8.50 9.55
C GLU A 186 27.25 -9.44 8.37
N GLY A 187 27.22 -8.94 7.14
CA GLY A 187 27.47 -9.70 5.93
C GLY A 187 26.23 -10.39 5.32
N LYS A 188 25.03 -10.11 5.81
CA LYS A 188 23.76 -10.59 5.22
C LYS A 188 23.45 -9.80 3.96
N VAL A 189 23.05 -10.50 2.90
CA VAL A 189 22.67 -9.89 1.61
C VAL A 189 21.24 -9.38 1.71
N LEU A 190 21.00 -8.10 1.34
CA LEU A 190 19.70 -7.44 1.38
C LEU A 190 18.90 -7.74 2.66
N PRO A 191 19.46 -7.46 3.85
CA PRO A 191 18.88 -7.90 5.12
C PRO A 191 17.56 -7.23 5.43
N ASP A 192 17.38 -5.98 4.96
CA ASP A 192 16.23 -5.14 5.21
C ASP A 192 15.54 -4.73 3.91
N ALA A 193 14.23 -4.75 3.93
CA ALA A 193 13.37 -4.23 2.89
C ALA A 193 12.42 -3.19 3.51
N LEU A 194 12.58 -1.93 3.16
CA LEU A 194 11.74 -0.85 3.66
C LEU A 194 10.63 -0.53 2.67
N VAL A 195 9.39 -0.60 3.14
CA VAL A 195 8.22 -0.11 2.40
C VAL A 195 8.07 1.38 2.68
N VAL A 196 8.23 2.19 1.64
CA VAL A 196 8.27 3.65 1.72
C VAL A 196 7.43 4.28 0.61
N PRO A 197 6.97 5.55 0.76
CA PRO A 197 6.30 6.25 -0.32
C PRO A 197 7.19 6.32 -1.57
N ASN A 198 6.59 6.15 -2.75
CA ASN A 198 7.27 6.29 -4.04
C ASN A 198 7.86 7.70 -4.17
N GLY A 199 9.10 7.81 -4.65
CA GLY A 199 9.80 9.08 -4.75
C GLY A 199 10.32 9.64 -3.42
N ILE A 200 10.44 8.80 -2.37
CA ILE A 200 11.06 9.24 -1.11
C ILE A 200 12.48 9.73 -1.38
N GLU A 201 12.84 10.90 -0.86
CA GLU A 201 14.19 11.44 -0.97
C GLU A 201 15.21 10.61 -0.17
N ALA A 202 16.44 10.48 -0.67
CA ALA A 202 17.50 9.70 -0.03
C ALA A 202 17.78 10.12 1.41
N LYS A 203 17.68 11.42 1.73
CA LYS A 203 17.81 11.92 3.11
C LYS A 203 16.62 11.49 3.99
N ALA A 204 15.40 11.53 3.46
CA ALA A 204 14.23 11.06 4.17
C ALA A 204 14.27 9.54 4.40
N LEU A 205 14.79 8.76 3.43
CA LEU A 205 15.08 7.36 3.59
C LEU A 205 16.08 7.10 4.72
N ALA A 206 17.15 7.92 4.83
CA ALA A 206 18.13 7.81 5.91
C ALA A 206 17.47 7.93 7.29
N TYR A 207 16.55 8.90 7.46
CA TYR A 207 15.76 9.02 8.70
C TYR A 207 14.84 7.81 8.97
N LYS A 208 14.36 7.14 7.91
CA LYS A 208 13.56 5.90 8.08
C LYS A 208 14.40 4.72 8.56
N VAL A 209 15.69 4.68 8.19
CA VAL A 209 16.63 3.66 8.68
C VAL A 209 17.03 3.96 10.12
N HIS A 210 17.55 5.16 10.39
CA HIS A 210 17.91 5.62 11.75
C HIS A 210 18.06 7.14 11.79
N THR A 211 17.67 7.75 12.91
CA THR A 211 17.73 9.21 13.09
C THR A 211 19.14 9.75 12.87
N ASP A 212 20.16 9.08 13.43
CA ASP A 212 21.56 9.53 13.29
C ASP A 212 22.05 9.52 11.85
N LEU A 213 21.57 8.57 11.03
CA LEU A 213 21.89 8.53 9.59
C LEU A 213 21.26 9.71 8.85
N GLY A 214 20.06 10.11 9.25
CA GLY A 214 19.36 11.29 8.70
C GLY A 214 20.04 12.59 9.11
N ASP A 215 20.38 12.77 10.40
CA ASP A 215 21.05 13.95 10.93
C ASP A 215 22.46 14.10 10.38
N GLY A 216 23.21 13.00 10.31
CA GLY A 216 24.56 12.94 9.77
C GLY A 216 24.66 12.80 8.26
N PHE A 217 23.57 12.84 7.51
CA PHE A 217 23.55 12.55 6.08
C PHE A 217 24.54 13.41 5.29
N ILE A 218 25.43 12.74 4.54
CA ILE A 218 26.39 13.39 3.63
C ILE A 218 25.97 13.19 2.19
N ARG A 219 25.74 11.92 1.81
CA ARG A 219 25.37 11.48 0.46
C ARG A 219 24.81 10.06 0.52
N ALA A 220 24.24 9.60 -0.57
CA ALA A 220 23.95 8.19 -0.75
C ALA A 220 24.63 7.65 -2.02
N VAL A 221 24.68 6.34 -2.16
CA VAL A 221 25.15 5.64 -3.36
C VAL A 221 24.07 4.68 -3.80
N ASP A 222 23.66 4.79 -5.06
CA ASP A 222 22.84 3.79 -5.71
C ASP A 222 23.67 2.52 -5.97
N GLY A 223 23.34 1.44 -5.29
CA GLY A 223 24.06 0.17 -5.37
C GLY A 223 23.93 -0.53 -6.74
N ARG A 224 22.95 -0.18 -7.57
CA ARG A 224 22.79 -0.75 -8.91
C ARG A 224 23.66 -0.05 -9.94
N THR A 225 23.67 1.27 -9.93
CA THR A 225 24.42 2.11 -10.89
C THR A 225 25.77 2.54 -10.36
N ARG A 226 26.02 2.40 -9.05
CA ARG A 226 27.21 2.86 -8.33
C ARG A 226 27.41 4.39 -8.42
N ARG A 227 26.34 5.12 -8.66
CA ARG A 227 26.36 6.58 -8.72
C ARG A 227 26.17 7.16 -7.34
N ILE A 228 26.92 8.21 -7.06
CA ILE A 228 26.70 9.07 -5.89
C ILE A 228 25.47 9.90 -6.16
N VAL A 229 24.55 9.95 -5.19
CA VAL A 229 23.31 10.71 -5.25
C VAL A 229 23.21 11.66 -4.05
N GLY A 230 22.53 12.79 -4.25
CA GLY A 230 22.32 13.82 -3.24
C GLY A 230 21.17 13.51 -2.28
N ALA A 231 20.92 14.45 -1.38
CA ALA A 231 19.87 14.35 -0.37
C ALA A 231 18.46 14.33 -0.98
N ASP A 232 18.28 15.01 -2.09
CA ASP A 232 17.05 15.22 -2.87
C ASP A 232 16.79 14.13 -3.94
N HIS A 233 17.66 13.13 -4.01
CA HIS A 233 17.47 12.02 -4.95
C HIS A 233 16.24 11.21 -4.58
N GLU A 234 15.31 11.08 -5.51
CA GLU A 234 14.08 10.29 -5.36
C GLU A 234 14.36 8.80 -5.57
N CYS A 235 14.11 8.01 -4.54
CA CYS A 235 14.23 6.55 -4.60
C CYS A 235 13.03 5.93 -5.33
N ARG A 236 13.29 4.86 -6.06
CA ARG A 236 12.31 4.09 -6.83
C ARG A 236 12.20 2.66 -6.31
N ASP A 237 11.22 1.94 -6.83
CA ASP A 237 11.04 0.53 -6.46
C ASP A 237 12.29 -0.31 -6.72
N SER A 238 12.59 -1.14 -5.74
CA SER A 238 13.73 -2.05 -5.74
C SER A 238 15.10 -1.36 -5.76
N ASP A 239 15.20 -0.08 -5.42
CA ASP A 239 16.50 0.58 -5.27
C ASP A 239 17.29 -0.01 -4.10
N VAL A 240 18.60 -0.19 -4.33
CA VAL A 240 19.57 -0.59 -3.30
C VAL A 240 20.38 0.64 -2.95
N VAL A 241 20.30 1.11 -1.71
CA VAL A 241 20.84 2.41 -1.32
C VAL A 241 21.79 2.29 -0.15
N LYS A 242 23.05 2.70 -0.34
CA LYS A 242 23.99 2.91 0.77
C LYS A 242 23.96 4.37 1.21
N ILE A 243 23.74 4.59 2.50
CA ILE A 243 23.76 5.90 3.12
C ILE A 243 25.14 6.13 3.73
N HIS A 244 25.75 7.29 3.43
CA HIS A 244 26.97 7.77 4.07
C HIS A 244 26.61 8.91 5.02
N SER A 245 26.91 8.75 6.28
CA SER A 245 26.73 9.72 7.36
C SER A 245 28.05 10.03 8.07
N LYS A 246 28.04 11.12 8.86
CA LYS A 246 29.15 11.46 9.76
C LYS A 246 29.14 10.55 10.96
#